data_d7d2c62ed51c20f231ee0009a7b86a2f
#
_entry.id   d7d2c62ed51c20f231ee0009a7b86a2f
#
_cell.length_a   1.000
_cell.length_b   1.000
_cell.length_c   1.000
_cell.angle_alpha   90.00
_cell.angle_beta   90.00
_cell.angle_gamma   90.00
#
_symmetry.space_group_name_H-M   'P 1'
#
loop_
_entity.id
_entity.type
_entity.pdbx_description
1 polymer ?
#
loop_
_entity_poly.entity_id
_entity_poly.type
_entity_poly.pdbx_seq_one_letter_code
_entity_poly.pdbx_strand_id
1 'polypeptide(L)'
;MSTTPNQSQKCIYCGNNPTNHTVSFFMQTIMVPLSPIFKFFALIHNQYIDILAGYIFTPYLWIFRMLHLWGINTDPEKAFTERSKVIWLEAQKRGILMEQITIFGKPVEQYRAKIRGRWVYFESIPIPPELNARSYAWMDDKWELKNFLRKNNIPVAFGGSVSNEAHALKIFNQGRKPFITKPRLGSRGRHTSTFLTDEKSFLQGFKIAKQLSHFVIAEEQLFGSVYRGTYVGGEVVGILRGDPPRITGDGVHTIQELIKIKNKNKNPKVKDVIITPLLKEFIGRQNLTVNSIIEKDKTIDLSEKIGLSYGGYAVEEITKTHPKIIDYIKRAGDALNAPVIGFDFIIPDITLDPDTVHWGIIEANSLPFINLHHFPMDSEPVNVASKVWDLWK
;
A
#
# COMPACT_ATOMS: atom_id res chain seq x y z
N MET A 1 -40.55 14.26 -16.93
CA MET A 1 -39.20 14.40 -17.53
C MET A 1 -38.19 13.84 -16.53
N SER A 2 -37.79 12.59 -16.71
CA SER A 2 -36.83 11.90 -15.85
C SER A 2 -35.43 12.12 -16.42
N THR A 3 -34.64 12.90 -15.74
CA THR A 3 -33.21 13.05 -16.03
C THR A 3 -32.46 11.91 -15.34
N THR A 4 -32.12 10.89 -16.10
CA THR A 4 -31.14 9.88 -15.71
C THR A 4 -29.81 10.55 -15.31
N PRO A 5 -29.17 10.15 -14.19
CA PRO A 5 -27.86 10.68 -13.83
C PRO A 5 -26.82 10.22 -14.86
N ASN A 6 -26.11 11.19 -15.41
CA ASN A 6 -24.98 11.04 -16.29
C ASN A 6 -24.04 9.89 -15.80
N GLN A 7 -23.83 8.88 -16.62
CA GLN A 7 -22.75 7.91 -16.43
C GLN A 7 -21.44 8.69 -16.49
N SER A 8 -20.84 8.96 -15.32
CA SER A 8 -19.51 9.54 -15.22
C SER A 8 -18.56 8.69 -16.05
N GLN A 9 -17.98 9.26 -17.10
CA GLN A 9 -16.90 8.64 -17.85
C GLN A 9 -15.88 8.10 -16.85
N LYS A 10 -15.58 6.79 -16.91
CA LYS A 10 -14.60 6.14 -16.03
C LYS A 10 -13.27 6.88 -16.21
N CYS A 11 -12.82 7.57 -15.16
CA CYS A 11 -11.53 8.26 -15.18
C CYS A 11 -10.41 7.24 -15.43
N ILE A 12 -9.63 7.44 -16.49
CA ILE A 12 -8.53 6.54 -16.86
C ILE A 12 -7.45 6.46 -15.77
N TYR A 13 -7.18 7.56 -15.07
CA TYR A 13 -6.16 7.64 -14.01
C TYR A 13 -6.58 6.96 -12.70
N CYS A 14 -7.86 6.70 -12.49
CA CYS A 14 -8.35 5.87 -11.38
C CYS A 14 -8.16 4.37 -11.64
N GLY A 15 -8.08 3.96 -12.91
CA GLY A 15 -7.99 2.56 -13.31
C GLY A 15 -9.23 1.76 -12.89
N ASN A 16 -9.03 0.53 -12.41
CA ASN A 16 -10.10 -0.41 -12.05
C ASN A 16 -10.82 -0.09 -10.72
N ASN A 17 -10.36 0.93 -9.98
CA ASN A 17 -10.93 1.34 -8.70
C ASN A 17 -11.34 2.83 -8.76
N PRO A 18 -12.44 3.17 -9.43
CA PRO A 18 -12.90 4.54 -9.55
C PRO A 18 -13.25 5.12 -8.17
N THR A 19 -13.01 6.42 -8.01
CA THR A 19 -13.39 7.18 -6.82
C THR A 19 -14.13 8.45 -7.25
N ASN A 20 -14.95 8.99 -6.36
CA ASN A 20 -15.57 10.28 -6.59
C ASN A 20 -14.54 11.39 -6.38
N HIS A 21 -14.13 12.07 -7.47
CA HIS A 21 -13.08 13.09 -7.45
C HIS A 21 -13.46 14.29 -6.57
N THR A 22 -14.71 14.77 -6.66
CA THR A 22 -15.17 15.91 -5.89
C THR A 22 -15.13 15.64 -4.39
N VAL A 23 -15.63 14.46 -3.96
CA VAL A 23 -15.59 14.03 -2.56
C VAL A 23 -14.15 13.86 -2.09
N SER A 24 -13.31 13.20 -2.90
CA SER A 24 -11.89 13.00 -2.56
C SER A 24 -11.15 14.33 -2.41
N PHE A 25 -11.31 15.24 -3.37
CA PHE A 25 -10.69 16.56 -3.35
C PHE A 25 -11.12 17.37 -2.12
N PHE A 26 -12.42 17.43 -1.84
CA PHE A 26 -12.98 18.20 -0.72
C PHE A 26 -12.49 17.62 0.62
N MET A 27 -12.58 16.31 0.80
CA MET A 27 -12.12 15.65 2.02
C MET A 27 -10.63 15.91 2.27
N GLN A 28 -9.79 15.78 1.25
CA GLN A 28 -8.35 16.02 1.40
C GLN A 28 -8.02 17.49 1.65
N THR A 29 -8.75 18.42 1.05
CA THR A 29 -8.58 19.87 1.29
C THR A 29 -8.81 20.23 2.76
N ILE A 30 -9.78 19.57 3.42
CA ILE A 30 -10.08 19.78 4.84
C ILE A 30 -9.15 18.98 5.74
N MET A 31 -8.94 17.70 5.44
CA MET A 31 -8.22 16.78 6.34
C MET A 31 -6.71 17.08 6.43
N VAL A 32 -6.08 17.50 5.32
CA VAL A 32 -4.64 17.77 5.32
C VAL A 32 -4.23 18.92 6.26
N PRO A 33 -4.89 20.10 6.26
CA PRO A 33 -4.60 21.16 7.23
C PRO A 33 -4.90 20.77 8.68
N LEU A 34 -5.85 19.85 8.90
CA LEU A 34 -6.22 19.36 10.22
C LEU A 34 -5.33 18.19 10.72
N SER A 35 -4.48 17.64 9.85
CA SER A 35 -3.63 16.49 10.18
C SER A 35 -2.76 16.69 11.44
N PRO A 36 -2.17 17.88 11.76
CA PRO A 36 -1.44 18.08 12.99
C PRO A 36 -2.33 17.95 14.24
N ILE A 37 -3.58 18.40 14.15
CA ILE A 37 -4.57 18.31 15.22
C ILE A 37 -4.95 16.85 15.45
N PHE A 38 -5.26 16.12 14.40
CA PHE A 38 -5.54 14.67 14.49
C PHE A 38 -4.35 13.88 15.03
N LYS A 39 -3.12 14.25 14.62
CA LYS A 39 -1.88 13.64 15.13
C LYS A 39 -1.72 13.90 16.64
N PHE A 40 -1.99 15.10 17.10
CA PHE A 40 -1.97 15.45 18.53
C PHE A 40 -2.99 14.63 19.31
N PHE A 41 -4.24 14.57 18.86
CA PHE A 41 -5.27 13.75 19.50
C PHE A 41 -4.97 12.25 19.42
N ALA A 42 -4.41 11.75 18.32
CA ALA A 42 -4.01 10.36 18.19
C ALA A 42 -2.93 9.95 19.23
N LEU A 43 -2.10 10.89 19.67
CA LEU A 43 -1.09 10.64 20.72
C LEU A 43 -1.68 10.59 22.12
N ILE A 44 -2.82 11.26 22.36
CA ILE A 44 -3.47 11.37 23.68
C ILE A 44 -4.59 10.31 23.84
N HIS A 45 -5.08 9.76 22.75
CA HIS A 45 -6.45 9.24 22.64
C HIS A 45 -6.67 7.78 23.05
N ASN A 46 -5.69 6.89 22.94
CA ASN A 46 -6.02 5.46 22.87
C ASN A 46 -6.40 4.76 24.16
N GLN A 47 -5.81 5.08 25.31
CA GLN A 47 -6.08 4.30 26.53
C GLN A 47 -7.48 4.54 27.13
N TYR A 48 -7.99 5.76 27.07
CA TYR A 48 -9.27 6.11 27.72
C TYR A 48 -10.47 5.87 26.80
N ILE A 49 -10.32 6.03 25.50
CA ILE A 49 -11.43 5.87 24.54
C ILE A 49 -11.70 4.40 24.25
N ASP A 50 -10.68 3.55 24.15
CA ASP A 50 -10.89 2.10 23.97
C ASP A 50 -11.58 1.49 25.19
N ILE A 51 -11.25 1.97 26.39
CA ILE A 51 -11.94 1.56 27.62
C ILE A 51 -13.39 2.09 27.63
N LEU A 52 -13.61 3.37 27.29
CA LEU A 52 -14.94 3.98 27.23
C LEU A 52 -15.78 3.39 26.08
N ALA A 53 -15.16 3.17 24.92
CA ALA A 53 -15.79 2.48 23.80
C ALA A 53 -16.19 1.05 24.18
N GLY A 54 -15.34 0.30 24.89
CA GLY A 54 -15.69 -1.02 25.43
C GLY A 54 -16.93 -0.99 26.33
N TYR A 55 -17.06 -0.01 27.21
CA TYR A 55 -18.25 0.15 28.06
C TYR A 55 -19.51 0.59 27.30
N ILE A 56 -19.38 1.40 26.28
CA ILE A 56 -20.51 1.89 25.48
C ILE A 56 -20.91 0.88 24.41
N PHE A 57 -19.96 0.24 23.75
CA PHE A 57 -20.23 -0.70 22.65
C PHE A 57 -20.75 -2.06 23.14
N THR A 58 -20.40 -2.52 24.34
CA THR A 58 -20.84 -3.82 24.83
C THR A 58 -22.38 -3.91 25.00
N PRO A 59 -23.08 -2.95 25.61
CA PRO A 59 -24.55 -2.95 25.64
C PRO A 59 -25.19 -2.77 24.26
N TYR A 60 -24.57 -1.95 23.40
CA TYR A 60 -25.04 -1.72 22.03
C TYR A 60 -24.98 -3.01 21.20
N LEU A 61 -23.86 -3.73 21.27
CA LEU A 61 -23.69 -5.04 20.62
C LEU A 61 -24.72 -6.07 21.13
N TRP A 62 -25.11 -6.03 22.42
CA TRP A 62 -26.11 -6.90 22.97
C TRP A 62 -27.51 -6.62 22.38
N ILE A 63 -27.91 -5.34 22.27
CA ILE A 63 -29.17 -4.92 21.63
C ILE A 63 -29.20 -5.33 20.14
N PHE A 64 -28.12 -5.06 19.42
CA PHE A 64 -27.98 -5.47 18.00
C PHE A 64 -28.09 -7.00 17.83
N ARG A 65 -27.56 -7.77 18.78
CA ARG A 65 -27.67 -9.22 18.81
C ARG A 65 -29.10 -9.68 19.05
N MET A 66 -29.80 -9.06 19.98
CA MET A 66 -31.23 -9.33 20.22
C MET A 66 -32.10 -9.05 19.00
N LEU A 67 -31.77 -8.02 18.25
CA LEU A 67 -32.46 -7.66 17.01
C LEU A 67 -32.02 -8.48 15.79
N HIS A 68 -31.17 -9.51 15.97
CA HIS A 68 -30.59 -10.33 14.90
C HIS A 68 -29.84 -9.54 13.82
N LEU A 69 -29.41 -8.32 14.13
CA LEU A 69 -28.64 -7.45 13.24
C LEU A 69 -27.14 -7.77 13.24
N TRP A 70 -26.67 -8.49 14.26
CA TRP A 70 -25.29 -8.91 14.45
C TRP A 70 -25.22 -10.44 14.60
N GLY A 71 -24.29 -11.04 13.90
CA GLY A 71 -24.06 -12.48 13.91
C GLY A 71 -22.57 -12.83 13.95
N ILE A 72 -22.27 -14.11 13.96
CA ILE A 72 -20.92 -14.66 14.00
C ILE A 72 -20.73 -15.60 12.81
N ASN A 73 -19.62 -15.45 12.11
CA ASN A 73 -19.07 -16.41 11.19
C ASN A 73 -17.92 -17.15 11.88
N THR A 74 -17.96 -18.49 11.86
CA THR A 74 -16.91 -19.37 12.42
C THR A 74 -16.07 -20.08 11.35
N ASP A 75 -16.33 -19.79 10.07
CA ASP A 75 -15.68 -20.41 8.93
C ASP A 75 -14.58 -19.46 8.37
N PRO A 76 -13.27 -19.78 8.53
CA PRO A 76 -12.19 -18.95 8.03
C PRO A 76 -12.17 -18.82 6.50
N GLU A 77 -12.78 -19.76 5.77
CA GLU A 77 -12.87 -19.66 4.30
C GLU A 77 -13.76 -18.49 3.84
N LYS A 78 -14.64 -18.02 4.72
CA LYS A 78 -15.50 -16.84 4.51
C LYS A 78 -14.93 -15.56 5.12
N ALA A 79 -13.66 -15.56 5.51
CA ALA A 79 -13.01 -14.35 6.02
C ALA A 79 -13.14 -13.20 5.03
N PHE A 80 -13.30 -11.97 5.54
CA PHE A 80 -13.51 -10.78 4.71
C PHE A 80 -12.32 -10.48 3.79
N THR A 81 -11.10 -10.76 4.25
CA THR A 81 -9.87 -10.60 3.47
C THR A 81 -8.95 -11.82 3.60
N GLU A 82 -8.09 -12.04 2.59
CA GLU A 82 -7.06 -13.07 2.66
C GLU A 82 -6.06 -12.83 3.82
N ARG A 83 -5.81 -11.57 4.18
CA ARG A 83 -5.02 -11.19 5.35
C ARG A 83 -5.62 -11.76 6.64
N SER A 84 -6.90 -11.54 6.85
CA SER A 84 -7.62 -12.03 8.03
C SER A 84 -7.72 -13.55 8.02
N LYS A 85 -7.83 -14.17 6.85
CA LYS A 85 -7.84 -15.63 6.70
C LYS A 85 -6.55 -16.27 7.20
N VAL A 86 -5.38 -15.76 6.82
CA VAL A 86 -4.10 -16.34 7.29
C VAL A 86 -3.92 -16.15 8.81
N ILE A 87 -4.36 -15.04 9.37
CA ILE A 87 -4.39 -14.81 10.82
C ILE A 87 -5.30 -15.86 11.50
N TRP A 88 -6.46 -16.10 10.94
CA TRP A 88 -7.44 -17.04 11.51
C TRP A 88 -6.96 -18.48 11.44
N LEU A 89 -6.41 -18.91 10.31
CA LEU A 89 -5.84 -20.23 10.15
C LEU A 89 -4.67 -20.48 11.13
N GLU A 90 -3.85 -19.47 11.39
CA GLU A 90 -2.79 -19.57 12.38
C GLU A 90 -3.34 -19.63 13.82
N ALA A 91 -4.41 -18.88 14.12
CA ALA A 91 -5.12 -18.97 15.41
C ALA A 91 -5.64 -20.39 15.66
N GLN A 92 -6.26 -21.02 14.66
CA GLN A 92 -6.73 -22.42 14.75
C GLN A 92 -5.58 -23.40 15.06
N LYS A 93 -4.43 -23.26 14.38
CA LYS A 93 -3.24 -24.10 14.65
C LYS A 93 -2.75 -23.96 16.10
N ARG A 94 -2.97 -22.80 16.71
CA ARG A 94 -2.59 -22.52 18.10
C ARG A 94 -3.68 -22.85 19.12
N GLY A 95 -4.82 -23.39 18.68
CA GLY A 95 -5.97 -23.66 19.55
C GLY A 95 -6.68 -22.39 20.04
N ILE A 96 -6.47 -21.25 19.38
CA ILE A 96 -7.12 -19.98 19.68
C ILE A 96 -8.46 -19.94 18.96
N LEU A 97 -9.56 -19.83 19.73
CA LEU A 97 -10.89 -19.64 19.16
C LEU A 97 -10.98 -18.21 18.59
N MET A 98 -11.15 -18.11 17.29
CA MET A 98 -11.34 -16.85 16.55
C MET A 98 -12.64 -16.88 15.78
N GLU A 99 -13.32 -15.75 15.72
CA GLU A 99 -14.62 -15.59 15.09
C GLU A 99 -14.70 -14.24 14.38
N GLN A 100 -15.44 -14.18 13.28
CA GLN A 100 -15.70 -12.96 12.53
C GLN A 100 -17.09 -12.42 12.83
N ILE A 101 -17.21 -11.12 12.95
CA ILE A 101 -18.48 -10.43 13.12
C ILE A 101 -19.18 -10.29 11.77
N THR A 102 -20.49 -10.52 11.76
CA THR A 102 -21.36 -10.23 10.62
C THR A 102 -22.39 -9.18 11.00
N ILE A 103 -22.70 -8.25 10.08
CA ILE A 103 -23.73 -7.23 10.23
C ILE A 103 -24.77 -7.45 9.12
N PHE A 104 -26.03 -7.58 9.47
CA PHE A 104 -27.12 -7.97 8.53
C PHE A 104 -26.77 -9.22 7.70
N GLY A 105 -26.14 -10.22 8.35
CA GLY A 105 -25.70 -11.45 7.70
C GLY A 105 -24.47 -11.32 6.77
N LYS A 106 -23.91 -10.14 6.61
CA LYS A 106 -22.71 -9.90 5.78
C LYS A 106 -21.45 -9.85 6.64
N PRO A 107 -20.36 -10.55 6.28
CA PRO A 107 -19.07 -10.46 6.96
C PRO A 107 -18.53 -9.03 6.92
N VAL A 108 -17.96 -8.56 8.04
CA VAL A 108 -17.22 -7.28 8.14
C VAL A 108 -15.80 -7.56 8.60
N GLU A 109 -14.88 -6.61 8.40
CA GLU A 109 -13.47 -6.77 8.77
C GLU A 109 -13.22 -6.62 10.29
N GLN A 110 -14.18 -7.06 11.10
CA GLN A 110 -14.11 -7.08 12.56
C GLN A 110 -14.13 -8.53 13.05
N TYR A 111 -13.21 -8.82 13.95
CA TYR A 111 -12.99 -10.16 14.49
C TYR A 111 -12.91 -10.12 16.00
N ARG A 112 -13.08 -11.28 16.62
CA ARG A 112 -12.76 -11.51 18.02
C ARG A 112 -12.02 -12.82 18.21
N ALA A 113 -11.11 -12.87 19.17
CA ALA A 113 -10.41 -14.10 19.57
C ALA A 113 -10.46 -14.29 21.08
N LYS A 114 -10.49 -15.55 21.53
CA LYS A 114 -10.49 -15.88 22.97
C LYS A 114 -9.04 -16.11 23.40
N ILE A 115 -8.48 -15.11 24.08
CA ILE A 115 -7.08 -15.11 24.53
C ILE A 115 -7.06 -15.09 26.06
N ARG A 116 -6.36 -16.05 26.68
CA ARG A 116 -6.29 -16.16 28.16
C ARG A 116 -7.67 -16.12 28.82
N GLY A 117 -8.68 -16.75 28.19
CA GLY A 117 -10.06 -16.83 28.69
C GLY A 117 -10.94 -15.59 28.40
N ARG A 118 -10.42 -14.51 27.84
CA ARG A 118 -11.14 -13.26 27.56
C ARG A 118 -11.31 -13.06 26.06
N TRP A 119 -12.43 -12.46 25.64
CA TRP A 119 -12.63 -12.03 24.26
C TRP A 119 -11.92 -10.72 23.99
N VAL A 120 -11.09 -10.71 22.96
CA VAL A 120 -10.42 -9.52 22.41
C VAL A 120 -10.98 -9.25 21.03
N TYR A 121 -11.37 -7.99 20.79
CA TYR A 121 -11.91 -7.53 19.50
C TYR A 121 -10.84 -6.78 18.75
N PHE A 122 -10.76 -6.97 17.42
CA PHE A 122 -9.75 -6.32 16.57
C PHE A 122 -10.21 -6.25 15.11
N GLU A 123 -9.63 -5.32 14.37
CA GLU A 123 -9.77 -5.22 12.92
C GLU A 123 -8.62 -5.99 12.26
N SER A 124 -8.94 -7.03 11.50
CA SER A 124 -8.01 -7.80 10.65
C SER A 124 -6.82 -8.45 11.35
N ILE A 125 -6.01 -7.69 12.09
CA ILE A 125 -4.76 -8.13 12.73
C ILE A 125 -4.89 -7.97 14.24
N PRO A 126 -4.73 -9.07 15.03
CA PRO A 126 -4.82 -9.02 16.49
C PRO A 126 -3.56 -8.37 17.09
N ILE A 127 -3.70 -7.16 17.59
CA ILE A 127 -2.63 -6.45 18.28
C ILE A 127 -2.98 -6.35 19.76
N PRO A 128 -2.06 -6.71 20.68
CA PRO A 128 -2.28 -6.52 22.13
C PRO A 128 -2.59 -5.05 22.43
N PRO A 129 -3.60 -4.76 23.29
CA PRO A 129 -4.00 -3.38 23.62
C PRO A 129 -2.84 -2.54 24.14
N GLU A 130 -1.94 -3.12 24.93
CA GLU A 130 -0.74 -2.46 25.48
C GLU A 130 0.26 -2.02 24.40
N LEU A 131 0.28 -2.69 23.25
CA LEU A 131 1.10 -2.33 22.09
C LEU A 131 0.37 -1.41 21.12
N ASN A 132 -0.96 -1.35 21.19
CA ASN A 132 -1.81 -0.55 20.31
C ASN A 132 -2.11 0.84 20.89
N ALA A 133 -1.14 1.41 21.62
CA ALA A 133 -1.33 2.64 22.36
C ALA A 133 -1.47 3.92 21.51
N ARG A 134 -1.34 3.84 20.16
CA ARG A 134 -1.33 5.01 19.28
C ARG A 134 -2.10 4.74 17.99
N SER A 135 -2.76 5.77 17.47
CA SER A 135 -3.29 5.72 16.11
C SER A 135 -2.18 5.95 15.08
N TYR A 136 -2.16 5.10 14.06
CA TYR A 136 -1.20 5.18 12.95
C TYR A 136 -1.80 5.78 11.68
N ALA A 137 -3.06 6.23 11.70
CA ALA A 137 -3.75 6.79 10.55
C ALA A 137 -3.03 7.99 9.90
N TRP A 138 -2.22 8.72 10.68
CA TRP A 138 -1.41 9.82 10.15
C TRP A 138 -0.33 9.38 9.16
N MET A 139 0.08 8.11 9.18
CA MET A 139 1.08 7.56 8.24
C MET A 139 0.54 7.44 6.82
N ASP A 140 -0.78 7.43 6.64
CA ASP A 140 -1.42 7.47 5.32
C ASP A 140 -1.16 8.80 4.60
N ASP A 141 -0.77 9.84 5.35
CA ASP A 141 -0.26 11.08 4.78
C ASP A 141 1.21 10.92 4.37
N LYS A 142 1.43 10.78 3.07
CA LYS A 142 2.76 10.54 2.48
C LYS A 142 3.78 11.61 2.84
N TRP A 143 3.36 12.86 3.05
CA TRP A 143 4.25 13.94 3.42
C TRP A 143 4.65 13.88 4.90
N GLU A 144 3.69 13.63 5.78
CA GLU A 144 3.96 13.48 7.21
C GLU A 144 4.88 12.28 7.48
N LEU A 145 4.62 11.15 6.83
CA LEU A 145 5.47 9.96 6.91
C LEU A 145 6.90 10.28 6.44
N LYS A 146 7.07 10.91 5.26
CA LYS A 146 8.40 11.25 4.73
C LYS A 146 9.18 12.19 5.65
N ASN A 147 8.52 13.20 6.20
CA ASN A 147 9.15 14.11 7.16
C ASN A 147 9.57 13.40 8.43
N PHE A 148 8.74 12.46 8.91
CA PHE A 148 9.07 11.65 10.07
C PHE A 148 10.29 10.75 9.78
N LEU A 149 10.30 10.02 8.68
CA LEU A 149 11.40 9.13 8.29
C LEU A 149 12.71 9.92 8.10
N ARG A 150 12.65 11.07 7.42
CA ARG A 150 13.82 11.95 7.20
C ARG A 150 14.40 12.46 8.51
N LYS A 151 13.56 12.83 9.49
CA LYS A 151 14.02 13.25 10.84
C LYS A 151 14.70 12.12 11.62
N ASN A 152 14.41 10.86 11.29
CA ASN A 152 15.01 9.67 11.89
C ASN A 152 16.17 9.10 11.02
N ASN A 153 16.67 9.86 10.06
CA ASN A 153 17.76 9.44 9.16
C ASN A 153 17.42 8.14 8.38
N ILE A 154 16.16 7.99 7.96
CA ILE A 154 15.69 6.90 7.11
C ILE A 154 15.57 7.44 5.68
N PRO A 155 16.12 6.75 4.67
CA PRO A 155 16.10 7.20 3.29
C PRO A 155 14.69 7.36 2.72
N VAL A 156 14.45 8.50 2.06
CA VAL A 156 13.23 8.82 1.31
C VAL A 156 13.60 9.68 0.11
N ALA A 157 12.83 9.60 -0.97
CA ALA A 157 13.05 10.44 -2.16
C ALA A 157 13.03 11.94 -1.82
N PHE A 158 13.90 12.72 -2.46
CA PHE A 158 13.82 14.19 -2.41
C PHE A 158 12.50 14.66 -3.03
N GLY A 159 11.88 15.68 -2.43
CA GLY A 159 10.64 16.23 -2.93
C GLY A 159 9.88 17.03 -1.90
N GLY A 160 8.64 17.38 -2.22
CA GLY A 160 7.79 18.21 -1.37
C GLY A 160 6.30 17.98 -1.57
N SER A 161 5.52 18.51 -0.62
CA SER A 161 4.07 18.65 -0.73
C SER A 161 3.74 20.05 -1.22
N VAL A 162 3.10 20.17 -2.37
CA VAL A 162 2.85 21.43 -3.08
C VAL A 162 1.37 21.58 -3.43
N SER A 163 0.90 22.83 -3.46
CA SER A 163 -0.50 23.17 -3.78
C SER A 163 -0.67 24.03 -5.03
N ASN A 164 0.42 24.63 -5.53
CA ASN A 164 0.40 25.48 -6.74
C ASN A 164 1.58 25.16 -7.66
N GLU A 165 1.45 25.56 -8.94
CA GLU A 165 2.40 25.26 -10.00
C GLU A 165 3.77 25.92 -9.77
N ALA A 166 3.82 27.15 -9.28
CA ALA A 166 5.09 27.86 -9.05
C ALA A 166 5.96 27.14 -8.00
N HIS A 167 5.35 26.72 -6.89
CA HIS A 167 6.07 25.96 -5.87
C HIS A 167 6.43 24.55 -6.36
N ALA A 168 5.57 23.92 -7.14
CA ALA A 168 5.85 22.62 -7.75
C ALA A 168 7.07 22.70 -8.69
N LEU A 169 7.14 23.70 -9.58
CA LEU A 169 8.28 23.93 -10.46
C LEU A 169 9.57 24.24 -9.69
N LYS A 170 9.50 24.98 -8.60
CA LYS A 170 10.67 25.24 -7.75
C LYS A 170 11.27 23.92 -7.25
N ILE A 171 10.47 22.98 -6.75
CA ILE A 171 10.94 21.66 -6.30
C ILE A 171 11.44 20.83 -7.49
N PHE A 172 10.72 20.81 -8.61
CA PHE A 172 11.12 20.11 -9.83
C PHE A 172 12.51 20.57 -10.31
N ASN A 173 12.79 21.88 -10.28
CA ASN A 173 14.06 22.43 -10.75
C ASN A 173 15.24 22.21 -9.78
N GLN A 174 14.97 21.86 -8.52
CA GLN A 174 16.00 21.56 -7.52
C GLN A 174 16.45 20.09 -7.50
N GLY A 175 15.58 19.16 -7.91
CA GLY A 175 15.83 17.72 -7.80
C GLY A 175 16.33 17.07 -9.09
N ARG A 176 16.72 15.79 -8.98
CA ARG A 176 17.18 14.96 -10.09
C ARG A 176 15.96 14.46 -10.91
N LYS A 177 16.06 14.60 -12.23
CA LYS A 177 15.02 14.05 -13.13
C LYS A 177 15.24 12.56 -13.39
N PRO A 178 14.19 11.82 -13.69
CA PRO A 178 12.79 12.23 -13.76
C PRO A 178 12.12 12.40 -12.38
N PHE A 179 10.97 13.06 -12.37
CA PHE A 179 10.10 13.23 -11.21
C PHE A 179 8.86 12.35 -11.31
N ILE A 180 8.17 12.20 -10.18
CA ILE A 180 6.79 11.71 -10.09
C ILE A 180 5.91 12.75 -9.43
N THR A 181 4.62 12.72 -9.77
CA THR A 181 3.58 13.47 -9.06
C THR A 181 2.46 12.53 -8.63
N LYS A 182 1.95 12.70 -7.41
CA LYS A 182 0.85 11.89 -6.87
C LYS A 182 0.04 12.66 -5.85
N PRO A 183 -1.24 12.31 -5.61
CA PRO A 183 -2.01 12.88 -4.51
C PRO A 183 -1.32 12.64 -3.17
N ARG A 184 -1.36 13.63 -2.26
CA ARG A 184 -0.75 13.54 -0.92
C ARG A 184 -1.39 12.41 -0.10
N LEU A 185 -2.73 12.32 -0.12
CA LEU A 185 -3.49 11.20 0.41
C LEU A 185 -4.02 10.33 -0.72
N GLY A 186 -4.23 9.06 -0.46
CA GLY A 186 -4.75 8.10 -1.43
C GLY A 186 -3.80 6.93 -1.66
N SER A 187 -4.32 5.89 -2.30
CA SER A 187 -3.65 4.59 -2.45
C SER A 187 -3.78 4.04 -3.88
N ARG A 188 -3.12 2.92 -4.15
CA ARG A 188 -3.23 2.12 -5.37
C ARG A 188 -2.76 2.86 -6.64
N GLY A 189 -1.83 3.80 -6.54
CA GLY A 189 -1.27 4.53 -7.68
C GLY A 189 -2.29 5.36 -8.48
N ARG A 190 -3.44 5.74 -7.88
CA ARG A 190 -4.42 6.60 -8.55
C ARG A 190 -3.85 7.99 -8.77
N HIS A 191 -4.03 8.53 -10.00
CA HIS A 191 -3.55 9.87 -10.39
C HIS A 191 -2.06 10.09 -10.11
N THR A 192 -1.26 9.02 -10.15
CA THR A 192 0.20 9.09 -10.13
C THR A 192 0.72 9.22 -11.57
N SER A 193 1.67 10.10 -11.79
CA SER A 193 2.38 10.25 -13.07
C SER A 193 3.87 10.11 -12.84
N THR A 194 4.55 9.33 -13.66
CA THR A 194 5.96 8.96 -13.58
C THR A 194 6.71 9.39 -14.84
N PHE A 195 8.05 9.30 -14.82
CA PHE A 195 8.95 9.68 -15.93
C PHE A 195 8.77 11.13 -16.41
N LEU A 196 8.58 12.05 -15.46
CA LEU A 196 8.39 13.47 -15.74
C LEU A 196 9.78 14.15 -15.84
N THR A 197 10.24 14.38 -17.06
CA THR A 197 11.62 14.85 -17.35
C THR A 197 11.71 16.33 -17.67
N ASP A 198 10.61 16.93 -18.14
CA ASP A 198 10.49 18.34 -18.53
C ASP A 198 9.34 19.03 -17.83
N GLU A 199 9.34 20.38 -17.82
CA GLU A 199 8.33 21.19 -17.12
C GLU A 199 6.90 20.94 -17.63
N LYS A 200 6.73 20.71 -18.94
CA LYS A 200 5.40 20.50 -19.56
C LYS A 200 4.79 19.18 -19.07
N SER A 201 5.54 18.09 -19.16
CA SER A 201 5.10 16.77 -18.66
C SER A 201 4.88 16.79 -17.14
N PHE A 202 5.77 17.47 -16.40
CA PHE A 202 5.64 17.62 -14.96
C PHE A 202 4.38 18.39 -14.55
N LEU A 203 4.09 19.54 -15.17
CA LEU A 203 2.86 20.31 -14.89
C LEU A 203 1.59 19.54 -15.30
N GLN A 204 1.65 18.75 -16.36
CA GLN A 204 0.53 17.86 -16.73
C GLN A 204 0.30 16.81 -15.62
N GLY A 205 1.35 16.14 -15.15
CA GLY A 205 1.28 15.18 -14.04
C GLY A 205 0.76 15.85 -12.75
N PHE A 206 1.23 17.06 -12.44
CA PHE A 206 0.73 17.85 -11.32
C PHE A 206 -0.78 18.10 -11.42
N LYS A 207 -1.29 18.52 -12.59
CA LYS A 207 -2.73 18.74 -12.84
C LYS A 207 -3.54 17.44 -12.70
N ILE A 208 -3.00 16.30 -13.16
CA ILE A 208 -3.64 15.00 -12.99
C ILE A 208 -3.79 14.68 -11.49
N ALA A 209 -2.74 14.83 -10.69
CA ALA A 209 -2.79 14.58 -9.25
C ALA A 209 -3.74 15.54 -8.52
N LYS A 210 -3.82 16.80 -8.97
CA LYS A 210 -4.73 17.85 -8.45
C LYS A 210 -6.20 17.51 -8.60
N GLN A 211 -6.58 16.60 -9.50
CA GLN A 211 -7.97 16.18 -9.64
C GLN A 211 -8.50 15.41 -8.42
N LEU A 212 -7.62 14.81 -7.62
CA LEU A 212 -8.00 14.09 -6.40
C LEU A 212 -7.61 14.80 -5.12
N SER A 213 -6.61 15.68 -5.14
CA SER A 213 -6.03 16.27 -3.94
C SER A 213 -5.61 17.71 -4.17
N HIS A 214 -5.98 18.61 -3.24
CA HIS A 214 -5.46 19.98 -3.24
C HIS A 214 -3.93 19.99 -3.06
N PHE A 215 -3.38 19.06 -2.27
CA PHE A 215 -1.95 18.91 -2.04
C PHE A 215 -1.40 17.73 -2.84
N VAL A 216 -0.33 17.98 -3.59
CA VAL A 216 0.34 17.01 -4.44
C VAL A 216 1.74 16.73 -3.90
N ILE A 217 2.15 15.49 -3.86
CA ILE A 217 3.54 15.13 -3.67
C ILE A 217 4.24 15.21 -5.03
N ALA A 218 5.27 16.05 -5.10
CA ALA A 218 6.20 16.14 -6.21
C ALA A 218 7.58 15.65 -5.71
N GLU A 219 8.11 14.59 -6.27
CA GLU A 219 9.35 13.98 -5.78
C GLU A 219 10.17 13.33 -6.90
N GLU A 220 11.48 13.17 -6.67
CA GLU A 220 12.36 12.40 -7.54
C GLU A 220 11.83 10.97 -7.70
N GLN A 221 11.90 10.44 -8.91
CA GLN A 221 11.55 9.06 -9.17
C GLN A 221 12.68 8.14 -8.70
N LEU A 222 12.32 7.20 -7.82
CA LEU A 222 13.20 6.09 -7.49
C LEU A 222 13.07 5.01 -8.56
N PHE A 223 14.16 4.30 -8.83
CA PHE A 223 14.21 3.23 -9.80
C PHE A 223 14.53 1.90 -9.13
N GLY A 224 14.04 0.82 -9.71
CA GLY A 224 14.24 -0.52 -9.21
C GLY A 224 12.93 -1.28 -9.01
N SER A 225 13.01 -2.34 -8.22
CA SER A 225 11.83 -3.09 -7.79
C SER A 225 11.19 -2.45 -6.56
N VAL A 226 9.88 -2.65 -6.42
CA VAL A 226 9.15 -2.25 -5.22
C VAL A 226 9.17 -3.41 -4.24
N TYR A 227 9.60 -3.14 -3.03
CA TYR A 227 9.64 -4.12 -1.95
C TYR A 227 8.71 -3.71 -0.81
N ARG A 228 8.18 -4.70 -0.12
CA ARG A 228 7.47 -4.54 1.15
C ARG A 228 8.24 -5.22 2.27
N GLY A 229 8.83 -4.43 3.16
CA GLY A 229 9.39 -4.91 4.40
C GLY A 229 8.32 -4.95 5.48
N THR A 230 7.99 -6.14 5.98
CA THR A 230 7.00 -6.32 7.06
C THR A 230 7.71 -6.43 8.39
N TYR A 231 7.43 -5.46 9.26
CA TYR A 231 7.94 -5.38 10.63
C TYR A 231 6.86 -5.85 11.61
N VAL A 232 7.25 -6.69 12.57
CA VAL A 232 6.38 -7.21 13.64
C VAL A 232 7.18 -7.28 14.93
N GLY A 233 6.75 -6.54 15.97
CA GLY A 233 7.26 -6.68 17.33
C GLY A 233 8.77 -6.50 17.49
N GLY A 234 9.41 -5.59 16.75
CA GLY A 234 10.86 -5.34 16.84
C GLY A 234 11.68 -6.06 15.77
N GLU A 235 11.07 -6.88 14.91
CA GLU A 235 11.76 -7.66 13.90
C GLU A 235 11.20 -7.39 12.49
N VAL A 236 12.07 -7.42 11.47
CA VAL A 236 11.65 -7.50 10.07
C VAL A 236 11.45 -8.96 9.72
N VAL A 237 10.22 -9.37 9.54
CA VAL A 237 9.84 -10.79 9.43
C VAL A 237 9.73 -11.27 7.98
N GLY A 238 9.65 -10.37 7.01
CA GLY A 238 9.59 -10.70 5.60
C GLY A 238 9.90 -9.49 4.72
N ILE A 239 10.47 -9.73 3.55
CA ILE A 239 10.69 -8.73 2.51
C ILE A 239 10.21 -9.29 1.18
N LEU A 240 9.03 -8.83 0.78
CA LEU A 240 8.37 -9.25 -0.44
C LEU A 240 8.68 -8.27 -1.57
N ARG A 241 9.24 -8.75 -2.69
CA ARG A 241 9.32 -7.99 -3.93
C ARG A 241 7.98 -8.03 -4.65
N GLY A 242 7.42 -6.86 -4.96
CA GLY A 242 6.22 -6.70 -5.77
C GLY A 242 6.55 -5.90 -7.03
N ASP A 243 6.65 -6.56 -8.17
CA ASP A 243 6.94 -5.88 -9.42
C ASP A 243 5.67 -5.46 -10.16
N PRO A 244 5.70 -4.33 -10.91
CA PRO A 244 4.71 -4.04 -11.92
C PRO A 244 4.77 -5.08 -13.06
N PRO A 245 3.79 -5.12 -13.97
CA PRO A 245 3.92 -5.92 -15.16
C PRO A 245 5.13 -5.43 -15.97
N ARG A 246 6.06 -6.35 -16.23
CA ARG A 246 7.30 -6.10 -16.99
C ARG A 246 7.39 -7.00 -18.21
N ILE A 247 8.10 -6.52 -19.24
CA ILE A 247 8.57 -7.31 -20.36
C ILE A 247 10.05 -7.06 -20.58
N THR A 248 10.76 -8.10 -21.03
CA THR A 248 12.16 -8.01 -21.40
C THR A 248 12.25 -8.11 -22.91
N GLY A 249 12.97 -7.19 -23.53
CA GLY A 249 13.22 -7.18 -24.95
C GLY A 249 14.05 -8.38 -25.39
N ASP A 250 13.78 -8.86 -26.58
CA ASP A 250 14.57 -9.90 -27.28
C ASP A 250 15.26 -9.36 -28.53
N GLY A 251 15.07 -8.07 -28.83
CA GLY A 251 15.62 -7.40 -30.01
C GLY A 251 14.85 -7.69 -31.30
N VAL A 252 13.72 -8.44 -31.24
CA VAL A 252 12.98 -8.91 -32.43
C VAL A 252 11.51 -8.53 -32.36
N HIS A 253 10.83 -8.85 -31.22
CA HIS A 253 9.41 -8.65 -31.09
C HIS A 253 9.06 -7.23 -30.60
N THR A 254 7.93 -6.72 -31.07
CA THR A 254 7.33 -5.48 -30.58
C THR A 254 6.81 -5.64 -29.17
N ILE A 255 6.61 -4.51 -28.45
CA ILE A 255 6.01 -4.50 -27.12
C ILE A 255 4.67 -5.25 -27.09
N GLN A 256 3.79 -5.05 -28.08
CA GLN A 256 2.50 -5.75 -28.12
C GLN A 256 2.64 -7.26 -28.29
N GLU A 257 3.64 -7.73 -29.03
CA GLU A 257 3.93 -9.16 -29.20
C GLU A 257 4.51 -9.76 -27.94
N LEU A 258 5.45 -9.07 -27.27
CA LEU A 258 6.00 -9.48 -25.99
C LEU A 258 4.91 -9.53 -24.89
N ILE A 259 3.92 -8.62 -24.90
CA ILE A 259 2.77 -8.70 -24.01
C ILE A 259 1.93 -9.95 -24.28
N LYS A 260 1.68 -10.32 -25.54
CA LYS A 260 0.98 -11.57 -25.89
C LYS A 260 1.74 -12.81 -25.40
N ILE A 261 3.05 -12.84 -25.60
CA ILE A 261 3.93 -13.92 -25.14
C ILE A 261 3.88 -14.02 -23.60
N LYS A 262 4.01 -12.87 -22.89
CA LYS A 262 3.88 -12.80 -21.43
C LYS A 262 2.54 -13.36 -20.95
N ASN A 263 1.44 -12.93 -21.53
CA ASN A 263 0.10 -13.37 -21.13
C ASN A 263 -0.11 -14.88 -21.35
N LYS A 264 0.49 -15.46 -22.39
CA LYS A 264 0.44 -16.90 -22.66
C LYS A 264 1.24 -17.72 -21.64
N ASN A 265 2.38 -17.20 -21.18
CA ASN A 265 3.34 -17.94 -20.37
C ASN A 265 3.29 -17.58 -18.86
N LYS A 266 2.36 -16.72 -18.44
CA LYS A 266 2.25 -16.27 -17.05
C LYS A 266 1.71 -17.34 -16.09
N ASN A 267 2.03 -17.18 -14.80
CA ASN A 267 1.38 -17.97 -13.75
C ASN A 267 -0.15 -17.74 -13.77
N PRO A 268 -0.99 -18.77 -13.62
CA PRO A 268 -2.46 -18.65 -13.62
C PRO A 268 -3.03 -17.62 -12.61
N LYS A 269 -2.36 -17.39 -11.49
CA LYS A 269 -2.77 -16.38 -10.49
C LYS A 269 -2.59 -14.95 -10.96
N VAL A 270 -1.76 -14.70 -11.99
CA VAL A 270 -1.46 -13.39 -12.55
C VAL A 270 -2.50 -13.03 -13.59
N LYS A 271 -3.08 -11.84 -13.52
CA LYS A 271 -4.00 -11.35 -14.56
C LYS A 271 -3.27 -10.96 -15.84
N ASP A 272 -3.99 -10.99 -16.95
CA ASP A 272 -3.48 -10.55 -18.25
C ASP A 272 -3.15 -9.06 -18.23
N VAL A 273 -2.06 -8.70 -18.89
CA VAL A 273 -1.77 -7.31 -19.25
C VAL A 273 -2.60 -6.95 -20.47
N ILE A 274 -3.47 -5.94 -20.30
CA ILE A 274 -4.35 -5.45 -21.37
C ILE A 274 -3.79 -4.12 -21.88
N ILE A 275 -3.68 -3.99 -23.21
CA ILE A 275 -3.26 -2.74 -23.85
C ILE A 275 -4.40 -1.73 -23.79
N THR A 276 -4.34 -0.84 -22.81
CA THR A 276 -5.30 0.23 -22.59
C THR A 276 -4.72 1.59 -23.01
N PRO A 277 -5.53 2.65 -23.15
CA PRO A 277 -5.02 4.00 -23.34
C PRO A 277 -4.02 4.42 -22.25
N LEU A 278 -4.26 4.04 -20.99
CA LEU A 278 -3.35 4.32 -19.87
C LEU A 278 -2.00 3.62 -20.02
N LEU A 279 -1.97 2.35 -20.47
CA LEU A 279 -0.72 1.65 -20.77
C LEU A 279 0.04 2.37 -21.90
N LYS A 280 -0.65 2.76 -22.98
CA LYS A 280 -0.04 3.49 -24.09
C LYS A 280 0.56 4.83 -23.65
N GLU A 281 -0.14 5.57 -22.79
CA GLU A 281 0.35 6.82 -22.17
C GLU A 281 1.59 6.54 -21.30
N PHE A 282 1.55 5.48 -20.47
CA PHE A 282 2.66 5.11 -19.60
C PHE A 282 3.94 4.76 -20.37
N ILE A 283 3.85 3.91 -21.40
CA ILE A 283 5.02 3.60 -22.24
C ILE A 283 5.45 4.79 -23.10
N GLY A 284 4.50 5.67 -23.49
CA GLY A 284 4.80 6.92 -24.21
C GLY A 284 5.69 7.86 -23.39
N ARG A 285 5.52 7.93 -22.06
CA ARG A 285 6.41 8.69 -21.18
C ARG A 285 7.85 8.13 -21.10
N GLN A 286 8.03 6.88 -21.53
CA GLN A 286 9.34 6.24 -21.69
C GLN A 286 9.89 6.38 -23.13
N ASN A 287 9.29 7.24 -23.96
CA ASN A 287 9.60 7.43 -25.39
C ASN A 287 9.41 6.16 -26.23
N LEU A 288 8.43 5.32 -25.87
CA LEU A 288 8.12 4.05 -26.53
C LEU A 288 6.66 4.03 -27.01
N THR A 289 6.38 3.15 -27.98
CA THR A 289 5.02 2.82 -28.45
C THR A 289 4.81 1.31 -28.37
N VAL A 290 3.59 0.83 -28.49
CA VAL A 290 3.29 -0.61 -28.52
C VAL A 290 3.96 -1.34 -29.71
N ASN A 291 4.36 -0.61 -30.76
CA ASN A 291 5.07 -1.12 -31.92
C ASN A 291 6.61 -1.01 -31.81
N SER A 292 7.12 -0.40 -30.74
CA SER A 292 8.57 -0.32 -30.51
C SER A 292 9.15 -1.71 -30.23
N ILE A 293 10.32 -1.98 -30.81
CA ILE A 293 11.15 -3.15 -30.48
C ILE A 293 12.11 -2.74 -29.38
N ILE A 294 12.17 -3.52 -28.31
CA ILE A 294 13.05 -3.28 -27.16
C ILE A 294 14.35 -4.06 -27.39
N GLU A 295 15.47 -3.40 -27.13
CA GLU A 295 16.79 -4.02 -27.17
C GLU A 295 16.81 -5.31 -26.34
N LYS A 296 17.60 -6.28 -26.79
CA LYS A 296 17.76 -7.55 -26.10
C LYS A 296 18.21 -7.32 -24.64
N ASP A 297 17.60 -8.08 -23.75
CA ASP A 297 17.84 -8.07 -22.29
C ASP A 297 17.46 -6.77 -21.55
N LYS A 298 16.95 -5.75 -22.26
CA LYS A 298 16.42 -4.54 -21.65
C LYS A 298 15.00 -4.77 -21.15
N THR A 299 14.78 -4.52 -19.88
CA THR A 299 13.46 -4.65 -19.23
C THR A 299 12.78 -3.30 -19.12
N ILE A 300 11.48 -3.27 -19.44
CA ILE A 300 10.62 -2.09 -19.22
C ILE A 300 9.39 -2.44 -18.41
N ASP A 301 8.94 -1.48 -17.60
CA ASP A 301 7.65 -1.56 -16.92
C ASP A 301 6.50 -1.19 -17.86
N LEU A 302 5.35 -1.81 -17.67
CA LEU A 302 4.14 -1.58 -18.46
C LEU A 302 3.07 -0.78 -17.70
N SER A 303 3.29 -0.50 -16.42
CA SER A 303 2.36 0.23 -15.53
C SER A 303 3.09 0.74 -14.30
N GLU A 304 2.57 1.80 -13.67
CA GLU A 304 2.95 2.20 -12.30
C GLU A 304 2.36 1.27 -11.22
N LYS A 305 1.40 0.42 -11.59
CA LYS A 305 0.65 -0.42 -10.65
C LYS A 305 1.34 -1.75 -10.48
N ILE A 306 1.57 -2.11 -9.23
CA ILE A 306 2.23 -3.37 -8.84
C ILE A 306 1.21 -4.45 -8.45
N GLY A 307 1.64 -5.70 -8.49
CA GLY A 307 0.91 -6.86 -7.99
C GLY A 307 0.18 -7.68 -9.04
N LEU A 308 -0.24 -8.86 -8.61
CA LEU A 308 -0.80 -9.93 -9.47
C LEU A 308 -2.04 -9.49 -10.27
N SER A 309 -2.85 -8.60 -9.69
CA SER A 309 -4.06 -8.06 -10.32
C SER A 309 -3.79 -7.16 -11.53
N TYR A 310 -2.55 -6.73 -11.72
CA TYR A 310 -2.13 -5.89 -12.84
C TYR A 310 -1.16 -6.60 -13.79
N GLY A 311 -0.95 -7.92 -13.61
CA GLY A 311 0.01 -8.68 -14.41
C GLY A 311 1.43 -8.63 -13.86
N GLY A 312 1.60 -8.16 -12.62
CA GLY A 312 2.88 -8.07 -11.92
C GLY A 312 3.27 -9.38 -11.23
N TYR A 313 4.28 -9.30 -10.36
CA TYR A 313 4.93 -10.45 -9.73
C TYR A 313 5.09 -10.23 -8.22
N ALA A 314 5.17 -11.31 -7.43
CA ALA A 314 5.37 -11.26 -5.99
C ALA A 314 6.28 -12.42 -5.52
N VAL A 315 7.43 -12.08 -4.92
CA VAL A 315 8.44 -13.05 -4.46
C VAL A 315 8.96 -12.64 -3.10
N GLU A 316 9.15 -13.62 -2.21
CA GLU A 316 9.81 -13.39 -0.92
C GLU A 316 11.33 -13.38 -1.11
N GLU A 317 11.99 -12.32 -0.64
CA GLU A 317 13.42 -12.10 -0.83
C GLU A 317 14.18 -11.74 0.46
N ILE A 318 13.62 -11.99 1.63
CA ILE A 318 14.27 -11.65 2.91
C ILE A 318 15.66 -12.27 3.04
N THR A 319 15.84 -13.50 2.57
CA THR A 319 17.13 -14.21 2.66
C THR A 319 18.22 -13.65 1.77
N LYS A 320 17.85 -12.90 0.73
CA LYS A 320 18.79 -12.24 -0.20
C LYS A 320 19.05 -10.79 0.16
N THR A 321 18.24 -10.25 1.08
CA THR A 321 18.27 -8.83 1.41
C THR A 321 19.54 -8.45 2.15
N HIS A 322 20.19 -7.36 1.71
CA HIS A 322 21.35 -6.82 2.39
C HIS A 322 21.03 -6.43 3.84
N PRO A 323 21.87 -6.80 4.84
CA PRO A 323 21.56 -6.61 6.27
C PRO A 323 21.25 -5.15 6.65
N LYS A 324 21.90 -4.16 6.04
CA LYS A 324 21.60 -2.75 6.30
C LYS A 324 20.19 -2.33 5.87
N ILE A 325 19.61 -2.95 4.85
CA ILE A 325 18.22 -2.67 4.46
C ILE A 325 17.29 -3.15 5.56
N ILE A 326 17.53 -4.36 6.07
CA ILE A 326 16.78 -4.91 7.22
C ILE A 326 16.90 -3.96 8.42
N ASP A 327 18.12 -3.45 8.71
CA ASP A 327 18.34 -2.48 9.79
C ASP A 327 17.55 -1.17 9.56
N TYR A 328 17.56 -0.60 8.35
CA TYR A 328 16.80 0.61 8.05
C TYR A 328 15.30 0.40 8.24
N ILE A 329 14.74 -0.72 7.78
CA ILE A 329 13.31 -1.05 7.95
C ILE A 329 12.99 -1.26 9.43
N LYS A 330 13.87 -1.98 10.17
CA LYS A 330 13.74 -2.16 11.61
C LYS A 330 13.74 -0.81 12.35
N ARG A 331 14.71 0.05 12.09
CA ARG A 331 14.80 1.38 12.69
C ARG A 331 13.56 2.23 12.38
N ALA A 332 13.00 2.12 11.17
CA ALA A 332 11.75 2.79 10.81
C ALA A 332 10.58 2.30 11.67
N GLY A 333 10.45 0.99 11.88
CA GLY A 333 9.43 0.38 12.73
C GLY A 333 9.59 0.77 14.20
N ASP A 334 10.81 0.69 14.72
CA ASP A 334 11.13 1.07 16.11
C ASP A 334 10.82 2.58 16.34
N ALA A 335 11.22 3.46 15.43
CA ALA A 335 10.95 4.89 15.54
C ALA A 335 9.45 5.21 15.52
N LEU A 336 8.64 4.49 14.73
CA LEU A 336 7.18 4.61 14.71
C LEU A 336 6.54 4.02 15.95
N ASN A 337 7.25 3.14 16.66
CA ASN A 337 6.72 2.35 17.79
C ASN A 337 5.42 1.63 17.41
N ALA A 338 5.39 1.06 16.21
CA ALA A 338 4.23 0.36 15.67
C ALA A 338 4.42 -1.15 15.83
N PRO A 339 3.45 -1.89 16.39
CA PRO A 339 3.60 -3.33 16.63
C PRO A 339 3.61 -4.15 15.36
N VAL A 340 2.88 -3.73 14.33
CA VAL A 340 2.84 -4.36 13.01
C VAL A 340 2.77 -3.28 11.95
N ILE A 341 3.68 -3.30 10.98
CA ILE A 341 3.70 -2.32 9.90
C ILE A 341 4.35 -2.90 8.64
N GLY A 342 3.85 -2.52 7.47
CA GLY A 342 4.47 -2.80 6.18
C GLY A 342 5.04 -1.53 5.57
N PHE A 343 6.34 -1.53 5.27
CA PHE A 343 7.01 -0.43 4.57
C PHE A 343 7.18 -0.78 3.10
N ASP A 344 6.63 0.05 2.23
CA ASP A 344 6.93 -0.04 0.81
C ASP A 344 8.13 0.84 0.49
N PHE A 345 9.13 0.29 -0.19
CA PHE A 345 10.35 0.99 -0.60
C PHE A 345 10.80 0.57 -2.00
N ILE A 346 11.57 1.42 -2.67
CA ILE A 346 12.13 1.14 -3.99
C ILE A 346 13.65 1.17 -3.88
N ILE A 347 14.29 0.11 -4.39
CA ILE A 347 15.75 -0.01 -4.48
C ILE A 347 16.11 -0.72 -5.80
N PRO A 348 17.22 -0.32 -6.46
CA PRO A 348 17.66 -0.95 -7.71
C PRO A 348 17.93 -2.44 -7.58
N ASP A 349 18.63 -2.85 -6.52
CA ASP A 349 18.96 -4.22 -6.20
C ASP A 349 19.02 -4.39 -4.68
N ILE A 350 18.25 -5.35 -4.17
CA ILE A 350 18.09 -5.62 -2.72
C ILE A 350 19.36 -6.22 -2.10
N THR A 351 20.28 -6.73 -2.90
CA THR A 351 21.54 -7.35 -2.44
C THR A 351 22.67 -6.34 -2.24
N LEU A 352 22.54 -5.13 -2.80
CA LEU A 352 23.57 -4.08 -2.71
C LEU A 352 23.51 -3.36 -1.37
N ASP A 353 24.66 -2.79 -0.97
CA ASP A 353 24.73 -1.87 0.16
C ASP A 353 23.85 -0.63 -0.13
N PRO A 354 22.77 -0.38 0.66
CA PRO A 354 21.85 0.72 0.40
C PRO A 354 22.49 2.10 0.50
N ASP A 355 23.65 2.24 1.15
CA ASP A 355 24.35 3.53 1.26
C ASP A 355 25.07 3.90 -0.05
N THR A 356 25.17 2.96 -1.01
CA THR A 356 25.83 3.18 -2.32
C THR A 356 24.85 3.43 -3.46
N VAL A 357 23.54 3.28 -3.22
CA VAL A 357 22.50 3.36 -4.25
C VAL A 357 21.41 4.36 -3.85
N HIS A 358 20.70 4.90 -4.85
CA HIS A 358 19.57 5.80 -4.60
C HIS A 358 18.29 4.98 -4.36
N TRP A 359 17.81 4.97 -3.14
CA TRP A 359 16.63 4.25 -2.70
C TRP A 359 15.85 5.00 -1.62
N GLY A 360 14.68 4.51 -1.25
CA GLY A 360 13.95 5.09 -0.14
C GLY A 360 12.59 4.45 0.12
N ILE A 361 12.09 4.66 1.35
CA ILE A 361 10.73 4.29 1.73
C ILE A 361 9.76 5.26 1.08
N ILE A 362 8.70 4.72 0.47
CA ILE A 362 7.67 5.48 -0.25
C ILE A 362 6.32 5.51 0.46
N GLU A 363 6.02 4.48 1.28
CA GLU A 363 4.74 4.33 1.99
C GLU A 363 4.91 3.44 3.23
N ALA A 364 4.04 3.61 4.23
CA ALA A 364 3.90 2.72 5.38
C ALA A 364 2.42 2.38 5.57
N ASN A 365 2.14 1.12 5.86
CA ASN A 365 0.80 0.57 6.00
C ASN A 365 0.62 -0.06 7.38
N SER A 366 -0.30 0.46 8.20
CA SER A 366 -0.59 -0.04 9.55
C SER A 366 -1.34 -1.37 9.57
N LEU A 367 -2.00 -1.71 8.46
CA LEU A 367 -2.65 -3.01 8.26
C LEU A 367 -2.09 -3.65 6.98
N PRO A 368 -0.84 -4.15 6.99
CA PRO A 368 -0.20 -4.68 5.79
C PRO A 368 -0.88 -5.95 5.27
N PHE A 369 -0.78 -6.17 3.96
CA PHE A 369 -1.27 -7.40 3.32
C PHE A 369 -0.28 -8.56 3.59
N ILE A 370 -0.26 -9.06 4.83
CA ILE A 370 0.66 -10.12 5.27
C ILE A 370 0.45 -11.46 4.54
N ASN A 371 -0.76 -11.69 4.01
CA ASN A 371 -1.07 -12.87 3.20
C ASN A 371 -0.15 -13.04 1.97
N LEU A 372 0.43 -11.96 1.46
CA LEU A 372 1.34 -12.03 0.32
C LEU A 372 2.63 -12.78 0.66
N HIS A 373 3.10 -12.72 1.92
CA HIS A 373 4.23 -13.49 2.40
C HIS A 373 3.92 -14.98 2.57
N HIS A 374 2.65 -15.33 2.81
CA HIS A 374 2.19 -16.72 2.94
C HIS A 374 2.04 -17.43 1.58
N PHE A 375 1.84 -16.66 0.51
CA PHE A 375 1.59 -17.18 -0.83
C PHE A 375 2.46 -16.49 -1.88
N PRO A 376 3.79 -16.44 -1.70
CA PRO A 376 4.67 -15.90 -2.72
C PRO A 376 4.61 -16.77 -3.98
N MET A 377 5.13 -16.29 -5.08
CA MET A 377 5.19 -17.08 -6.30
C MET A 377 6.46 -17.94 -6.26
N ASP A 378 7.49 -17.86 -6.67
CA ASP A 378 8.63 -18.74 -6.84
C ASP A 378 9.65 -18.62 -5.67
N SER A 379 9.17 -18.62 -4.43
CA SER A 379 9.99 -18.55 -3.22
C SER A 379 9.31 -19.24 -2.03
N GLU A 380 10.08 -19.54 -0.98
CA GLU A 380 9.54 -20.14 0.24
C GLU A 380 8.61 -19.16 0.98
N PRO A 381 7.46 -19.64 1.46
CA PRO A 381 6.54 -18.82 2.24
C PRO A 381 7.11 -18.40 3.59
N VAL A 382 6.76 -17.18 4.02
CA VAL A 382 7.05 -16.69 5.37
C VAL A 382 5.76 -16.59 6.19
N ASN A 383 5.71 -17.29 7.34
CA ASN A 383 4.54 -17.28 8.21
C ASN A 383 4.52 -16.03 9.11
N VAL A 384 4.15 -14.88 8.51
CA VAL A 384 4.01 -13.61 9.24
C VAL A 384 2.89 -13.67 10.28
N ALA A 385 1.80 -14.40 10.02
CA ALA A 385 0.71 -14.55 10.97
C ALA A 385 1.16 -15.19 12.30
N SER A 386 2.10 -16.11 12.25
CA SER A 386 2.73 -16.67 13.45
C SER A 386 3.39 -15.60 14.30
N LYS A 387 4.19 -14.72 13.68
CA LYS A 387 4.86 -13.61 14.38
C LYS A 387 3.88 -12.62 14.98
N VAL A 388 2.76 -12.35 14.32
CA VAL A 388 1.69 -11.51 14.86
C VAL A 388 1.09 -12.12 16.13
N TRP A 389 0.79 -13.42 16.15
CA TRP A 389 0.28 -14.09 17.34
C TRP A 389 1.33 -14.21 18.46
N ASP A 390 2.61 -14.17 18.14
CA ASP A 390 3.68 -14.16 19.16
C ASP A 390 3.69 -12.87 19.99
N LEU A 391 3.09 -11.79 19.52
CA LEU A 391 2.91 -10.55 20.29
C LEU A 391 2.04 -10.74 21.54
N TRP A 392 1.28 -11.84 21.64
CA TRP A 392 0.38 -12.16 22.75
C TRP A 392 1.00 -13.08 23.80
N LYS A 393 2.27 -13.45 23.65
CA LYS A 393 3.01 -14.22 24.66
C LYS A 393 3.38 -13.34 25.83
#